data_b83c7061f92f253290f256efd691aa0b
#
_entry.id   b83c7061f92f253290f256efd691aa0b
#
_cell.length_a   1.000
_cell.length_b   1.000
_cell.length_c   1.000
_cell.angle_alpha   90.00
_cell.angle_beta   90.00
_cell.angle_gamma   90.00
#
_symmetry.space_group_name_H-M   'P 1'
#
loop_
_entity.id
_entity.type
_entity.pdbx_description
1 polymer ?
#
loop_
_entity_poly.entity_id
_entity_poly.type
_entity_poly.pdbx_seq_one_letter_code
_entity_poly.pdbx_strand_id
1 'polypeptide(L)'
;MNEVRIRQAQPADIQAMCALLLEHGPNPWNYLPEAEVRAHLQAIASGETLAVLAEGGSGLLGFVSYRLTHDFSAHQPTGREAQQHAYICEAVVHRGCAGQGLGSRLLEATIERISALGVQDVYIDRHEENAASAGMMRKAGFTELLSYDDPARRSHGSRRSTLCCRRVGGNADQ
;
A
#
# COMPACT_ATOMS: atom_id res chain seq x y z
N MET A 1 -16.62 -20.95 11.06
CA MET A 1 -15.94 -20.18 9.99
C MET A 1 -15.69 -18.77 10.50
N ASN A 2 -14.44 -18.36 10.52
CA ASN A 2 -14.10 -17.02 10.96
C ASN A 2 -14.35 -16.05 9.81
N GLU A 3 -15.36 -15.22 9.96
CA GLU A 3 -15.66 -14.18 9.00
C GLU A 3 -14.57 -13.11 9.04
N VAL A 4 -14.03 -12.76 7.87
CA VAL A 4 -13.05 -11.68 7.72
C VAL A 4 -13.80 -10.39 7.43
N ARG A 5 -13.59 -9.39 8.28
CA ARG A 5 -14.16 -8.05 8.12
C ARG A 5 -13.09 -7.08 7.65
N ILE A 6 -13.40 -6.35 6.58
CA ILE A 6 -12.53 -5.29 6.06
C ILE A 6 -13.16 -3.93 6.41
N ARG A 7 -12.36 -3.06 7.02
CA ARG A 7 -12.79 -1.73 7.47
C ARG A 7 -11.65 -0.72 7.44
N GLN A 8 -11.99 0.55 7.56
CA GLN A 8 -11.01 1.60 7.74
C GLN A 8 -10.37 1.52 9.13
N ALA A 9 -9.06 1.75 9.17
CA ALA A 9 -8.31 1.82 10.42
C ALA A 9 -8.65 3.07 11.22
N GLN A 10 -8.61 2.95 12.53
CA GLN A 10 -8.82 4.03 13.50
C GLN A 10 -7.60 4.16 14.41
N PRO A 11 -7.44 5.27 15.15
CA PRO A 11 -6.30 5.44 16.06
C PRO A 11 -6.11 4.30 17.06
N ALA A 12 -7.19 3.67 17.52
CA ALA A 12 -7.11 2.52 18.42
C ALA A 12 -6.43 1.29 17.78
N ASP A 13 -6.31 1.24 16.47
CA ASP A 13 -5.69 0.12 15.75
C ASP A 13 -4.17 0.26 15.62
N ILE A 14 -3.60 1.43 15.85
CA ILE A 14 -2.20 1.76 15.57
C ILE A 14 -1.23 0.77 16.21
N GLN A 15 -1.43 0.44 17.48
CA GLN A 15 -0.52 -0.45 18.19
C GLN A 15 -0.50 -1.86 17.58
N ALA A 16 -1.66 -2.42 17.27
CA ALA A 16 -1.79 -3.72 16.65
C ALA A 16 -1.22 -3.73 15.22
N MET A 17 -1.40 -2.63 14.48
CA MET A 17 -0.84 -2.49 13.13
C MET A 17 0.68 -2.43 13.16
N CYS A 18 1.28 -1.69 14.09
CA CYS A 18 2.73 -1.66 14.28
C CYS A 18 3.27 -3.06 14.58
N ALA A 19 2.65 -3.77 15.51
CA ALA A 19 3.07 -5.12 15.88
C ALA A 19 2.98 -6.08 14.69
N LEU A 20 1.89 -6.03 13.92
CA LEU A 20 1.70 -6.88 12.74
C LEU A 20 2.77 -6.61 11.67
N LEU A 21 3.01 -5.35 11.35
CA LEU A 21 3.96 -4.98 10.30
C LEU A 21 5.39 -5.35 10.69
N LEU A 22 5.79 -5.12 11.92
CA LEU A 22 7.14 -5.45 12.39
C LEU A 22 7.37 -6.94 12.51
N GLU A 23 6.33 -7.73 12.80
CA GLU A 23 6.43 -9.19 12.90
C GLU A 23 6.30 -9.91 11.56
N HIS A 24 5.33 -9.52 10.73
CA HIS A 24 4.97 -10.24 9.51
C HIS A 24 5.43 -9.56 8.22
N GLY A 25 5.89 -8.32 8.30
CA GLY A 25 6.37 -7.57 7.14
C GLY A 25 7.81 -7.87 6.70
N PRO A 26 8.75 -8.18 7.62
CA PRO A 26 10.15 -8.35 7.22
C PRO A 26 10.37 -9.45 6.21
N ASN A 27 11.08 -9.12 5.13
CA ASN A 27 11.58 -10.02 4.10
C ASN A 27 12.78 -9.35 3.41
N PRO A 28 13.50 -10.02 2.50
CA PRO A 28 14.67 -9.42 1.84
C PRO A 28 14.37 -8.17 1.03
N TRP A 29 13.12 -7.94 0.66
CA TRP A 29 12.70 -6.86 -0.25
C TRP A 29 12.17 -5.61 0.44
N ASN A 30 11.67 -5.72 1.68
CA ASN A 30 11.03 -4.64 2.40
C ASN A 30 12.03 -3.82 3.22
N TYR A 31 11.80 -2.50 3.24
CA TYR A 31 12.51 -1.55 4.09
C TYR A 31 11.57 -1.09 5.22
N LEU A 32 11.82 -1.57 6.44
CA LEU A 32 10.95 -1.37 7.59
C LEU A 32 11.72 -0.90 8.84
N PRO A 33 12.36 0.29 8.82
CA PRO A 33 12.95 0.85 10.03
C PRO A 33 11.88 1.10 11.08
N GLU A 34 12.06 0.58 12.28
CA GLU A 34 11.02 0.61 13.31
C GLU A 34 10.53 2.02 13.64
N ALA A 35 11.43 3.00 13.77
CA ALA A 35 11.05 4.37 14.07
C ALA A 35 10.19 5.00 12.97
N GLU A 36 10.53 4.74 11.71
CA GLU A 36 9.77 5.24 10.55
C GLU A 36 8.41 4.55 10.44
N VAL A 37 8.35 3.22 10.67
CA VAL A 37 7.10 2.46 10.70
C VAL A 37 6.15 3.03 11.75
N ARG A 38 6.66 3.25 12.98
CA ARG A 38 5.85 3.80 14.07
C ARG A 38 5.36 5.21 13.77
N ALA A 39 6.22 6.07 13.24
CA ALA A 39 5.84 7.43 12.88
C ALA A 39 4.77 7.44 11.77
N HIS A 40 4.93 6.61 10.76
CA HIS A 40 3.97 6.48 9.66
C HIS A 40 2.59 6.05 10.17
N LEU A 41 2.51 5.00 10.99
CA LEU A 41 1.24 4.50 11.51
C LEU A 41 0.65 5.42 12.59
N GLN A 42 1.49 6.10 13.39
CA GLN A 42 1.02 7.10 14.34
C GLN A 42 0.29 8.27 13.65
N ALA A 43 0.65 8.59 12.43
CA ALA A 43 0.01 9.63 11.63
C ALA A 43 -1.44 9.29 11.22
N ILE A 44 -1.93 8.09 11.52
CA ILE A 44 -3.36 7.74 11.42
C ILE A 44 -4.17 8.62 12.38
N ALA A 45 -3.61 8.95 13.54
CA ALA A 45 -4.28 9.79 14.54
C ALA A 45 -4.57 11.21 14.03
N SER A 46 -3.71 11.75 13.15
CA SER A 46 -3.91 13.08 12.52
C SER A 46 -4.65 13.02 11.18
N GLY A 47 -4.82 11.84 10.60
CA GLY A 47 -5.39 11.66 9.26
C GLY A 47 -4.41 11.83 8.11
N GLU A 48 -3.12 12.05 8.38
CA GLU A 48 -2.08 12.11 7.34
C GLU A 48 -1.83 10.74 6.72
N THR A 49 -1.90 9.69 7.52
CA THR A 49 -1.91 8.31 7.04
C THR A 49 -3.33 7.76 7.14
N LEU A 50 -3.76 7.09 6.10
CA LEU A 50 -5.02 6.37 6.01
C LEU A 50 -4.73 4.88 5.82
N ALA A 51 -5.62 4.01 6.25
CA ALA A 51 -5.41 2.58 6.06
C ALA A 51 -6.73 1.82 6.03
N VAL A 52 -6.70 0.70 5.33
CA VAL A 52 -7.77 -0.31 5.32
C VAL A 52 -7.20 -1.57 5.93
N LEU A 53 -7.91 -2.15 6.88
CA LEU A 53 -7.48 -3.36 7.57
C LEU A 53 -8.49 -4.49 7.46
N ALA A 54 -8.00 -5.70 7.67
CA ALA A 54 -8.79 -6.90 7.76
C ALA A 54 -8.64 -7.49 9.16
N GLU A 55 -9.75 -7.82 9.78
CA GLU A 55 -9.78 -8.48 11.08
C GLU A 55 -10.62 -9.74 11.03
N GLY A 56 -10.28 -10.68 11.89
CA GLY A 56 -11.01 -11.94 12.05
C GLY A 56 -11.18 -12.27 13.53
N GLY A 57 -11.65 -13.47 13.83
CA GLY A 57 -11.91 -13.90 15.21
C GLY A 57 -10.68 -13.87 16.12
N SER A 58 -9.47 -13.97 15.57
CA SER A 58 -8.22 -13.94 16.33
C SER A 58 -7.53 -12.57 16.34
N GLY A 59 -8.12 -11.56 15.74
CA GLY A 59 -7.59 -10.20 15.69
C GLY A 59 -7.23 -9.71 14.30
N LEU A 60 -6.23 -8.81 14.22
CA LEU A 60 -5.80 -8.18 12.98
C LEU A 60 -5.09 -9.18 12.06
N LEU A 61 -5.53 -9.27 10.82
CA LEU A 61 -5.01 -10.20 9.82
C LEU A 61 -4.15 -9.53 8.75
N GLY A 62 -4.30 -8.25 8.52
CA GLY A 62 -3.54 -7.52 7.52
C GLY A 62 -4.03 -6.09 7.36
N PHE A 63 -3.24 -5.28 6.66
CA PHE A 63 -3.67 -3.93 6.29
C PHE A 63 -2.90 -3.42 5.08
N VAL A 64 -3.46 -2.38 4.47
CA VAL A 64 -2.80 -1.54 3.47
C VAL A 64 -2.90 -0.10 3.95
N SER A 65 -1.76 0.58 4.06
CA SER A 65 -1.71 1.99 4.41
C SER A 65 -1.37 2.86 3.19
N TYR A 66 -1.90 4.07 3.18
CA TYR A 66 -1.68 5.02 2.09
C TYR A 66 -1.75 6.44 2.61
N ARG A 67 -1.27 7.36 1.80
CA ARG A 67 -1.39 8.80 2.04
C ARG A 67 -1.79 9.51 0.76
N LEU A 68 -2.40 10.67 0.90
CA LEU A 68 -2.66 11.57 -0.20
C LEU A 68 -1.50 12.56 -0.29
N THR A 69 -0.98 12.79 -1.50
CA THR A 69 0.29 13.48 -1.69
C THR A 69 0.35 14.16 -3.06
N HIS A 70 1.36 15.00 -3.24
CA HIS A 70 1.78 15.57 -4.53
C HIS A 70 3.19 15.13 -4.94
N ASP A 71 3.76 14.16 -4.24
CA ASP A 71 5.16 13.74 -4.41
C ASP A 71 5.48 13.17 -5.79
N PHE A 72 4.46 12.64 -6.49
CA PHE A 72 4.61 12.03 -7.81
C PHE A 72 4.11 12.91 -8.96
N SER A 73 4.07 14.23 -8.77
CA SER A 73 3.57 15.19 -9.76
C SER A 73 4.26 15.05 -11.12
N ALA A 74 5.56 14.74 -11.13
CA ALA A 74 6.33 14.53 -12.37
C ALA A 74 5.86 13.31 -13.18
N HIS A 75 5.13 12.39 -12.58
CA HIS A 75 4.61 11.17 -13.22
C HIS A 75 3.12 11.25 -13.53
N GLN A 76 2.47 12.33 -13.13
CA GLN A 76 1.05 12.52 -13.38
C GLN A 76 0.76 12.72 -14.86
N PRO A 77 -0.43 12.29 -15.34
CA PRO A 77 -0.86 12.57 -16.70
C PRO A 77 -0.94 14.06 -16.98
N THR A 78 -0.75 14.44 -18.24
CA THR A 78 -0.91 15.83 -18.69
C THR A 78 -2.27 16.37 -18.29
N GLY A 79 -2.28 17.52 -17.63
CA GLY A 79 -3.50 18.18 -17.12
C GLY A 79 -3.87 17.79 -15.70
N ARG A 80 -3.20 16.81 -15.10
CA ARG A 80 -3.43 16.38 -13.71
C ARG A 80 -2.21 16.57 -12.79
N GLU A 81 -1.19 17.28 -13.24
CA GLU A 81 0.08 17.43 -12.50
C GLU A 81 -0.13 18.10 -11.13
N ALA A 82 -1.09 19.01 -11.03
CA ALA A 82 -1.40 19.71 -9.79
C ALA A 82 -2.40 18.98 -8.90
N GLN A 83 -2.97 17.88 -9.37
CA GLN A 83 -3.95 17.10 -8.60
C GLN A 83 -3.27 16.26 -7.53
N GLN A 84 -3.90 16.20 -6.37
CA GLN A 84 -3.53 15.27 -5.32
C GLN A 84 -3.73 13.83 -5.81
N HIS A 85 -2.78 12.97 -5.49
CA HIS A 85 -2.83 11.56 -5.80
C HIS A 85 -2.57 10.73 -4.54
N ALA A 86 -2.70 9.42 -4.63
CA ALA A 86 -2.47 8.52 -3.52
C ALA A 86 -1.15 7.77 -3.71
N TYR A 87 -0.48 7.50 -2.59
CA TYR A 87 0.68 6.62 -2.52
C TYR A 87 0.40 5.53 -1.50
N ILE A 88 0.44 4.27 -1.94
CA ILE A 88 0.33 3.12 -1.06
C ILE A 88 1.69 2.88 -0.43
N CYS A 89 1.74 3.00 0.89
CA CYS A 89 2.99 2.99 1.66
C CYS A 89 3.37 1.59 2.12
N GLU A 90 2.43 0.87 2.75
CA GLU A 90 2.67 -0.45 3.31
C GLU A 90 1.51 -1.39 2.99
N ALA A 91 1.83 -2.65 2.76
CA ALA A 91 0.86 -3.73 2.60
C ALA A 91 1.40 -4.97 3.31
N VAL A 92 0.68 -5.48 4.28
CA VAL A 92 1.09 -6.65 5.06
C VAL A 92 -0.10 -7.55 5.35
N VAL A 93 0.16 -8.86 5.30
CA VAL A 93 -0.80 -9.89 5.68
C VAL A 93 -0.12 -10.82 6.68
N HIS A 94 -0.85 -11.21 7.71
CA HIS A 94 -0.39 -12.21 8.68
C HIS A 94 0.06 -13.47 7.94
N ARG A 95 1.24 -13.99 8.29
CA ARG A 95 1.83 -15.16 7.59
C ARG A 95 0.90 -16.38 7.59
N GLY A 96 0.11 -16.56 8.65
CA GLY A 96 -0.90 -17.62 8.73
C GLY A 96 -2.04 -17.51 7.72
N CYS A 97 -2.21 -16.35 7.09
CA CYS A 97 -3.22 -16.08 6.07
C CYS A 97 -2.63 -16.01 4.65
N ALA A 98 -1.35 -16.33 4.48
CA ALA A 98 -0.70 -16.28 3.18
C ALA A 98 -1.36 -17.23 2.16
N GLY A 99 -1.47 -16.81 0.91
CA GLY A 99 -2.03 -17.62 -0.16
C GLY A 99 -3.55 -17.70 -0.20
N GLN A 100 -4.26 -16.96 0.67
CA GLN A 100 -5.73 -16.97 0.72
C GLN A 100 -6.39 -15.78 0.00
N GLY A 101 -5.60 -14.98 -0.72
CA GLY A 101 -6.09 -13.83 -1.47
C GLY A 101 -6.41 -12.60 -0.63
N LEU A 102 -6.07 -12.59 0.66
CA LEU A 102 -6.40 -11.48 1.55
C LEU A 102 -5.68 -10.19 1.15
N GLY A 103 -4.42 -10.26 0.74
CA GLY A 103 -3.67 -9.11 0.27
C GLY A 103 -4.32 -8.44 -0.94
N SER A 104 -4.79 -9.23 -1.90
CA SER A 104 -5.53 -8.73 -3.08
C SER A 104 -6.85 -8.07 -2.68
N ARG A 105 -7.59 -8.65 -1.75
CA ARG A 105 -8.85 -8.10 -1.25
C ARG A 105 -8.63 -6.75 -0.54
N LEU A 106 -7.59 -6.67 0.28
CA LEU A 106 -7.21 -5.43 0.98
C LEU A 106 -6.80 -4.34 -0.01
N LEU A 107 -6.01 -4.68 -1.01
CA LEU A 107 -5.55 -3.73 -2.02
C LEU A 107 -6.73 -3.20 -2.84
N GLU A 108 -7.65 -4.05 -3.28
CA GLU A 108 -8.87 -3.63 -3.99
C GLU A 108 -9.76 -2.74 -3.12
N ALA A 109 -9.97 -3.09 -1.86
CA ALA A 109 -10.74 -2.26 -0.92
C ALA A 109 -10.10 -0.89 -0.70
N THR A 110 -8.77 -0.84 -0.66
CA THR A 110 -8.01 0.41 -0.54
C THR A 110 -8.21 1.29 -1.79
N ILE A 111 -8.11 0.70 -2.97
CA ILE A 111 -8.31 1.41 -4.24
C ILE A 111 -9.74 1.97 -4.35
N GLU A 112 -10.73 1.21 -3.93
CA GLU A 112 -12.13 1.68 -3.89
C GLU A 112 -12.30 2.89 -2.97
N ARG A 113 -11.68 2.89 -1.80
CA ARG A 113 -11.72 4.03 -0.88
C ARG A 113 -11.01 5.26 -1.43
N ILE A 114 -9.87 5.08 -2.07
CA ILE A 114 -9.13 6.15 -2.72
C ILE A 114 -10.00 6.77 -3.83
N SER A 115 -10.61 5.95 -4.66
CA SER A 115 -11.52 6.39 -5.72
C SER A 115 -12.71 7.18 -5.16
N ALA A 116 -13.28 6.74 -4.03
CA ALA A 116 -14.38 7.43 -3.37
C ALA A 116 -14.01 8.82 -2.84
N LEU A 117 -12.72 9.08 -2.62
CA LEU A 117 -12.20 10.40 -2.24
C LEU A 117 -12.03 11.34 -3.44
N GLY A 118 -12.33 10.88 -4.66
CA GLY A 118 -12.15 11.65 -5.88
C GLY A 118 -10.74 11.65 -6.44
N VAL A 119 -9.86 10.83 -5.89
CA VAL A 119 -8.47 10.68 -6.34
C VAL A 119 -8.43 9.72 -7.54
N GLN A 120 -7.75 10.13 -8.61
CA GLN A 120 -7.73 9.42 -9.88
C GLN A 120 -6.46 8.57 -10.08
N ASP A 121 -5.39 8.86 -9.38
CA ASP A 121 -4.08 8.27 -9.63
C ASP A 121 -3.52 7.68 -8.35
N VAL A 122 -3.16 6.40 -8.41
CA VAL A 122 -2.61 5.66 -7.26
C VAL A 122 -1.23 5.14 -7.62
N TYR A 123 -0.25 5.47 -6.80
CA TYR A 123 1.14 5.04 -6.95
C TYR A 123 1.50 4.01 -5.90
N ILE A 124 2.34 3.08 -6.26
CA ILE A 124 2.90 2.06 -5.39
C ILE A 124 4.28 1.70 -5.90
N ASP A 125 5.21 1.39 -5.01
CA ASP A 125 6.52 0.90 -5.41
C ASP A 125 6.88 -0.42 -4.72
N ARG A 126 7.88 -1.09 -5.26
CA ARG A 126 8.41 -2.34 -4.73
C ARG A 126 9.89 -2.46 -5.06
N HIS A 127 10.56 -3.39 -4.39
CA HIS A 127 11.86 -3.83 -4.89
C HIS A 127 11.68 -4.43 -6.30
N GLU A 128 12.56 -4.09 -7.22
CA GLU A 128 12.50 -4.51 -8.62
C GLU A 128 12.38 -6.03 -8.77
N GLU A 129 13.06 -6.79 -7.92
CA GLU A 129 13.12 -8.25 -7.98
C GLU A 129 12.04 -8.95 -7.13
N ASN A 130 11.17 -8.21 -6.45
CA ASN A 130 10.09 -8.80 -5.66
C ASN A 130 8.96 -9.30 -6.55
N ALA A 131 9.10 -10.54 -7.04
CA ALA A 131 8.16 -11.13 -7.98
C ALA A 131 6.74 -11.30 -7.41
N ALA A 132 6.62 -11.61 -6.12
CA ALA A 132 5.33 -11.77 -5.46
C ALA A 132 4.55 -10.44 -5.45
N SER A 133 5.21 -9.34 -5.08
CA SER A 133 4.61 -8.00 -5.15
C SER A 133 4.30 -7.59 -6.58
N ALA A 134 5.18 -7.88 -7.53
CA ALA A 134 4.95 -7.60 -8.95
C ALA A 134 3.68 -8.28 -9.46
N GLY A 135 3.46 -9.55 -9.12
CA GLY A 135 2.27 -10.30 -9.49
C GLY A 135 1.00 -9.73 -8.86
N MET A 136 1.06 -9.38 -7.57
CA MET A 136 -0.07 -8.79 -6.84
C MET A 136 -0.45 -7.42 -7.42
N MET A 137 0.52 -6.58 -7.70
CA MET A 137 0.30 -5.25 -8.28
C MET A 137 -0.28 -5.34 -9.69
N ARG A 138 0.23 -6.25 -10.52
CA ARG A 138 -0.29 -6.48 -11.87
C ARG A 138 -1.74 -6.95 -11.83
N LYS A 139 -2.05 -7.90 -10.95
CA LYS A 139 -3.41 -8.42 -10.76
C LYS A 139 -4.37 -7.32 -10.30
N ALA A 140 -3.88 -6.36 -9.51
CA ALA A 140 -4.67 -5.21 -9.05
C ALA A 140 -4.78 -4.09 -10.09
N GLY A 141 -4.25 -4.27 -11.30
CA GLY A 141 -4.37 -3.31 -12.40
C GLY A 141 -3.31 -2.22 -12.43
N PHE A 142 -2.25 -2.36 -11.66
CA PHE A 142 -1.11 -1.43 -11.73
C PHE A 142 -0.25 -1.72 -12.95
N THR A 143 0.27 -0.66 -13.57
CA THR A 143 1.26 -0.72 -14.65
C THR A 143 2.59 -0.16 -14.17
N GLU A 144 3.68 -0.75 -14.62
CA GLU A 144 5.02 -0.27 -14.29
C GLU A 144 5.32 1.03 -15.05
N LEU A 145 5.84 2.05 -14.36
CA LEU A 145 6.26 3.31 -14.97
C LEU A 145 7.76 3.35 -15.21
N LEU A 146 8.56 3.06 -14.19
CA LEU A 146 10.02 3.07 -14.28
C LEU A 146 10.65 2.29 -13.13
N SER A 147 11.91 1.91 -13.34
CA SER A 147 12.78 1.41 -12.27
C SER A 147 13.95 2.37 -12.08
N TYR A 148 14.39 2.54 -10.84
CA TYR A 148 15.44 3.48 -10.49
C TYR A 148 16.29 2.95 -9.33
N ASP A 149 17.52 3.44 -9.23
CA ASP A 149 18.43 3.10 -8.15
C ASP A 149 17.89 3.64 -6.82
N ASP A 150 17.77 2.77 -5.83
CA ASP A 150 17.20 3.12 -4.53
C ASP A 150 17.94 2.38 -3.39
N PRO A 151 19.28 2.54 -3.31
CA PRO A 151 20.10 1.74 -2.39
C PRO A 151 19.80 2.00 -0.91
N ALA A 152 19.27 3.18 -0.58
CA ALA A 152 18.90 3.50 0.81
C ALA A 152 17.72 2.66 1.32
N ARG A 153 16.75 2.36 0.46
CA ARG A 153 15.57 1.57 0.80
C ARG A 153 15.68 0.11 0.36
N ARG A 154 16.52 -0.20 -0.61
CA ARG A 154 16.67 -1.54 -1.19
C ARG A 154 18.10 -2.03 -0.96
N SER A 155 18.30 -2.78 0.12
CA SER A 155 19.63 -3.22 0.54
C SER A 155 20.07 -4.54 -0.10
N HIS A 156 19.20 -5.22 -0.84
CA HIS A 156 19.45 -6.56 -1.41
C HIS A 156 19.29 -6.56 -2.94
N GLY A 157 19.93 -7.54 -3.59
CA GLY A 157 19.81 -7.77 -5.02
C GLY A 157 20.25 -6.58 -5.86
N SER A 158 19.40 -6.18 -6.81
CA SER A 158 19.65 -5.05 -7.71
C SER A 158 19.69 -3.69 -7.01
N ARG A 159 19.18 -3.61 -5.80
CA ARG A 159 19.07 -2.37 -5.00
C ARG A 159 18.26 -1.27 -5.72
N ARG A 160 17.27 -1.69 -6.51
CA ARG A 160 16.43 -0.82 -7.31
C ARG A 160 14.96 -0.93 -6.91
N SER A 161 14.22 0.15 -7.06
CA SER A 161 12.77 0.18 -6.91
C SER A 161 12.08 0.27 -8.27
N THR A 162 10.91 -0.34 -8.38
CA THR A 162 10.00 -0.16 -9.51
C THR A 162 8.77 0.58 -9.03
N LEU A 163 8.49 1.73 -9.67
CA LEU A 163 7.31 2.53 -9.43
C LEU A 163 6.20 2.09 -10.38
N CYS A 164 5.02 1.85 -9.82
CA CYS A 164 3.83 1.45 -10.56
C CYS A 164 2.69 2.44 -10.31
N CYS A 165 1.76 2.49 -11.22
CA CYS A 165 0.60 3.37 -11.13
C CYS A 165 -0.66 2.68 -11.64
N ARG A 166 -1.78 2.99 -10.98
CA ARG A 166 -3.12 2.68 -11.47
C ARG A 166 -3.94 3.96 -11.59
N ARG A 167 -4.57 4.17 -12.73
CA ARG A 167 -5.54 5.24 -12.95
C ARG A 167 -6.92 4.72 -12.57
N VAL A 168 -7.57 5.36 -11.59
CA VAL A 168 -8.90 5.00 -11.09
C VAL A 168 -9.88 6.12 -11.38
N GLY A 169 -11.19 5.83 -11.47
CA GLY A 169 -12.23 6.86 -11.63
C GLY A 169 -12.23 7.56 -12.97
N GLY A 170 -11.55 7.04 -13.99
CA GLY A 170 -11.80 7.44 -15.37
C GLY A 170 -13.18 6.95 -15.77
N ASN A 171 -14.15 7.85 -15.90
CA ASN A 171 -15.36 7.50 -16.60
C ASN A 171 -14.94 7.01 -17.98
N ALA A 172 -15.22 5.76 -18.26
CA ALA A 172 -15.33 5.28 -19.61
C ALA A 172 -16.60 5.91 -20.19
N ASP A 173 -16.57 7.23 -20.36
CA ASP A 173 -17.57 7.92 -21.12
C ASP A 173 -16.95 8.35 -22.43
N GLN A 174 -17.31 7.57 -23.44
CA GLN A 174 -17.24 7.76 -24.89
C GLN A 174 -16.03 7.21 -25.58
#